data_584ec0f88febd00d8ba9e27c3cb1fe5f
#
_entry.id   584ec0f88febd00d8ba9e27c3cb1fe5f
#
_cell.length_a   1.000
_cell.length_b   1.000
_cell.length_c   1.000
_cell.angle_alpha   90.00
_cell.angle_beta   90.00
_cell.angle_gamma   90.00
#
_symmetry.space_group_name_H-M   'P 1'
#
loop_
_entity.id
_entity.type
_entity.pdbx_description
1 polymer ?
#
loop_
_entity_poly.entity_id
_entity_poly.type
_entity_poly.pdbx_seq_one_letter_code
_entity_poly.pdbx_strand_id
1 'polypeptide(L)'
;MRNVTVAAVQMKCSKSVEKNIAHAEELVRQAAAKGAEIVLLPELFERPYFCQERRYEYYEYAQTAEENPAVRHFSRVAAELGIVIPVSFYEKEVNNTYNSVAVLDADGKNLGIYRKTHIPDDHYYQEKFYFTPGDTGFKVFDTRFGTIGVGICWDQWFPETARCMALQGAELLFYPTAIGSEPILECDSMEHWRRCMQGHAAS
;
A
#
# COMPACT_ATOMS: atom_id res chain seq x y z
N MET A 1 -3.00 17.61 -22.07
CA MET A 1 -3.11 16.46 -21.15
C MET A 1 -1.70 15.98 -20.83
N ARG A 2 -1.37 15.78 -19.57
CA ARG A 2 -0.10 15.20 -19.16
C ARG A 2 -0.28 13.69 -19.06
N ASN A 3 0.63 12.91 -19.61
CA ASN A 3 0.67 11.47 -19.44
C ASN A 3 1.56 11.14 -18.23
N VAL A 4 1.09 10.27 -17.35
CA VAL A 4 1.86 9.71 -16.23
C VAL A 4 1.92 8.20 -16.40
N THR A 5 3.13 7.64 -16.41
CA THR A 5 3.34 6.21 -16.51
C THR A 5 3.37 5.60 -15.11
N VAL A 6 2.46 4.68 -14.85
CA VAL A 6 2.37 4.00 -13.54
C VAL A 6 2.69 2.52 -13.67
N ALA A 7 3.23 1.92 -12.61
CA ALA A 7 3.46 0.49 -12.52
C ALA A 7 2.93 -0.06 -11.19
N ALA A 8 2.40 -1.27 -11.22
CA ALA A 8 2.07 -2.05 -10.04
C ALA A 8 2.97 -3.29 -10.00
N VAL A 9 3.63 -3.49 -8.88
CA VAL A 9 4.50 -4.64 -8.63
C VAL A 9 3.66 -5.79 -8.07
N GLN A 10 3.88 -6.98 -8.62
CA GLN A 10 3.37 -8.23 -8.06
C GLN A 10 4.55 -9.13 -7.75
N MET A 11 4.65 -9.59 -6.51
CA MET A 11 5.78 -10.39 -6.06
C MET A 11 5.38 -11.43 -5.02
N LYS A 12 6.19 -12.47 -4.91
CA LYS A 12 6.10 -13.44 -3.81
C LYS A 12 6.96 -12.96 -2.66
N CYS A 13 6.39 -12.92 -1.46
CA CYS A 13 7.11 -12.56 -0.24
C CYS A 13 7.68 -13.80 0.48
N SER A 14 8.93 -13.72 0.89
CA SER A 14 9.63 -14.69 1.74
C SER A 14 9.55 -14.28 3.21
N LYS A 15 10.05 -15.13 4.11
CA LYS A 15 10.13 -14.80 5.55
C LYS A 15 11.23 -13.76 5.87
N SER A 16 12.16 -13.48 4.95
CA SER A 16 13.25 -12.50 5.16
C SER A 16 12.85 -11.15 4.62
N VAL A 17 12.82 -10.15 5.49
CA VAL A 17 12.57 -8.73 5.16
C VAL A 17 13.59 -8.23 4.15
N GLU A 18 14.87 -8.53 4.36
CA GLU A 18 15.95 -8.06 3.49
C GLU A 18 15.82 -8.60 2.06
N LYS A 19 15.45 -9.89 1.93
CA LYS A 19 15.22 -10.50 0.61
C LYS A 19 14.01 -9.90 -0.09
N ASN A 20 12.96 -9.59 0.65
CA ASN A 20 11.75 -8.99 0.08
C ASN A 20 12.00 -7.56 -0.37
N ILE A 21 12.71 -6.76 0.43
CA ILE A 21 13.11 -5.39 0.06
C ILE A 21 14.01 -5.42 -1.18
N ALA A 22 15.01 -6.29 -1.23
CA ALA A 22 15.91 -6.40 -2.38
C ALA A 22 15.17 -6.83 -3.65
N HIS A 23 14.24 -7.80 -3.53
CA HIS A 23 13.43 -8.23 -4.67
C HIS A 23 12.44 -7.15 -5.14
N ALA A 24 11.81 -6.44 -4.21
CA ALA A 24 10.95 -5.30 -4.53
C ALA A 24 11.75 -4.19 -5.24
N GLU A 25 12.96 -3.87 -4.77
CA GLU A 25 13.84 -2.90 -5.44
C GLU A 25 14.19 -3.31 -6.87
N GLU A 26 14.52 -4.57 -7.10
CA GLU A 26 14.79 -5.08 -8.45
C GLU A 26 13.60 -4.81 -9.39
N LEU A 27 12.37 -5.10 -8.93
CA LEU A 27 11.16 -4.88 -9.72
C LEU A 27 10.85 -3.39 -9.92
N VAL A 28 11.09 -2.56 -8.90
CA VAL A 28 10.97 -1.10 -8.99
C VAL A 28 11.94 -0.53 -10.03
N ARG A 29 13.21 -0.97 -10.02
CA ARG A 29 14.22 -0.55 -11.01
C ARG A 29 13.84 -1.00 -12.43
N GLN A 30 13.30 -2.20 -12.58
CA GLN A 30 12.77 -2.67 -13.87
C GLN A 30 11.59 -1.82 -14.36
N ALA A 31 10.68 -1.42 -13.47
CA ALA A 31 9.56 -0.54 -13.80
C ALA A 31 10.05 0.86 -14.21
N ALA A 32 10.97 1.45 -13.44
CA ALA A 32 11.57 2.76 -13.74
C ALA A 32 12.32 2.74 -15.08
N ALA A 33 13.07 1.67 -15.39
CA ALA A 33 13.76 1.50 -16.67
C ALA A 33 12.80 1.42 -17.88
N LYS A 34 11.52 1.06 -17.63
CA LYS A 34 10.43 1.09 -18.62
C LYS A 34 9.68 2.43 -18.66
N GLY A 35 10.14 3.42 -17.90
CA GLY A 35 9.57 4.76 -17.86
C GLY A 35 8.47 4.98 -16.82
N ALA A 36 8.31 4.09 -15.83
CA ALA A 36 7.37 4.32 -14.76
C ALA A 36 7.80 5.49 -13.87
N GLU A 37 6.88 6.40 -13.61
CA GLU A 37 7.04 7.60 -12.78
C GLU A 37 6.49 7.40 -11.37
N ILE A 38 5.49 6.52 -11.23
CA ILE A 38 4.92 6.10 -9.95
C ILE A 38 4.88 4.58 -9.93
N VAL A 39 5.45 3.96 -8.88
CA VAL A 39 5.51 2.50 -8.74
C VAL A 39 4.86 2.08 -7.43
N LEU A 40 3.77 1.32 -7.51
CA LEU A 40 3.06 0.78 -6.36
C LEU A 40 3.62 -0.58 -5.96
N LEU A 41 3.98 -0.73 -4.68
CA LEU A 41 4.34 -1.99 -4.06
C LEU A 41 3.12 -2.67 -3.45
N PRO A 42 3.13 -4.02 -3.24
CA PRO A 42 2.03 -4.71 -2.58
C PRO A 42 1.86 -4.31 -1.11
N GLU A 43 0.68 -4.55 -0.56
CA GLU A 43 0.39 -4.37 0.87
C GLU A 43 1.29 -5.27 1.73
N LEU A 44 1.93 -4.71 2.78
CA LEU A 44 2.73 -5.43 3.79
C LEU A 44 3.81 -6.36 3.20
N PHE A 45 4.38 -5.99 2.06
CA PHE A 45 5.28 -6.83 1.25
C PHE A 45 6.59 -7.22 1.94
N GLU A 46 6.93 -6.60 3.06
CA GLU A 46 8.15 -6.93 3.81
C GLU A 46 8.17 -8.37 4.32
N ARG A 47 7.00 -9.00 4.43
CA ARG A 47 6.81 -10.37 4.92
C ARG A 47 5.69 -11.09 4.15
N PRO A 48 5.54 -12.42 4.27
CA PRO A 48 4.29 -13.06 3.92
C PRO A 48 3.14 -12.40 4.70
N TYR A 49 1.98 -12.30 4.09
CA TYR A 49 0.79 -11.70 4.72
C TYR A 49 0.45 -12.48 6.01
N PHE A 50 0.83 -11.92 7.14
CA PHE A 50 0.80 -12.58 8.45
C PHE A 50 -0.58 -12.55 9.12
N CYS A 51 -1.51 -11.74 8.64
CA CYS A 51 -2.83 -11.60 9.22
C CYS A 51 -3.76 -12.82 8.98
N GLN A 52 -3.26 -13.87 8.34
CA GLN A 52 -3.95 -15.16 8.22
C GLN A 52 -4.06 -15.88 9.57
N GLU A 53 -3.21 -15.57 10.51
CA GLU A 53 -3.13 -16.17 11.84
C GLU A 53 -3.12 -15.09 12.93
N ARG A 54 -3.60 -15.42 14.14
CA ARG A 54 -3.51 -14.54 15.32
C ARG A 54 -2.35 -14.98 16.18
N ARG A 55 -1.22 -14.24 16.11
CA ARG A 55 -0.02 -14.51 16.89
C ARG A 55 0.51 -13.24 17.54
N TYR A 56 0.67 -13.26 18.85
CA TYR A 56 1.18 -12.11 19.59
C TYR A 56 2.61 -11.73 19.21
N GLU A 57 3.45 -12.69 18.85
CA GLU A 57 4.81 -12.44 18.40
C GLU A 57 4.90 -11.56 17.14
N TYR A 58 3.85 -11.46 16.35
CA TYR A 58 3.85 -10.61 15.14
C TYR A 58 3.69 -9.12 15.45
N TYR A 59 3.31 -8.76 16.69
CA TYR A 59 3.34 -7.36 17.11
C TYR A 59 4.77 -6.77 17.12
N GLU A 60 5.78 -7.61 17.25
CA GLU A 60 7.19 -7.20 17.18
C GLU A 60 7.61 -6.76 15.77
N TYR A 61 6.81 -7.02 14.75
CA TYR A 61 7.08 -6.58 13.38
C TYR A 61 6.76 -5.09 13.16
N ALA A 62 5.93 -4.49 14.03
CA ALA A 62 5.52 -3.10 13.91
C ALA A 62 6.67 -2.15 14.24
N GLN A 63 6.88 -1.17 13.38
CA GLN A 63 7.95 -0.16 13.52
C GLN A 63 7.42 1.22 13.22
N THR A 64 8.06 2.26 13.75
CA THR A 64 7.76 3.64 13.33
C THR A 64 8.15 3.83 11.86
N ALA A 65 7.58 4.82 11.19
CA ALA A 65 7.93 5.08 9.79
C ALA A 65 9.41 5.41 9.61
N GLU A 66 10.01 6.10 10.59
CA GLU A 66 11.42 6.49 10.60
C GLU A 66 12.36 5.30 10.76
N GLU A 67 11.95 4.28 11.51
CA GLU A 67 12.75 3.09 11.79
C GLU A 67 12.53 1.97 10.76
N ASN A 68 11.37 1.98 10.08
CA ASN A 68 11.00 0.90 9.17
C ASN A 68 12.01 0.74 8.02
N PRO A 69 12.56 -0.47 7.81
CA PRO A 69 13.63 -0.71 6.85
C PRO A 69 13.18 -0.48 5.40
N ALA A 70 11.94 -0.82 5.04
CA ALA A 70 11.43 -0.61 3.69
C ALA A 70 11.21 0.89 3.40
N VAL A 71 10.60 1.63 4.32
CA VAL A 71 10.39 3.09 4.16
C VAL A 71 11.74 3.80 3.97
N ARG A 72 12.73 3.52 4.83
CA ARG A 72 14.07 4.10 4.72
C ARG A 72 14.78 3.71 3.42
N HIS A 73 14.64 2.46 3.02
CA HIS A 73 15.27 1.94 1.81
C HIS A 73 14.69 2.61 0.56
N PHE A 74 13.37 2.58 0.43
CA PHE A 74 12.69 3.11 -0.75
C PHE A 74 12.69 4.65 -0.81
N SER A 75 12.88 5.37 0.29
CA SER A 75 13.16 6.80 0.28
C SER A 75 14.43 7.11 -0.56
N ARG A 76 15.49 6.34 -0.37
CA ARG A 76 16.74 6.48 -1.16
C ARG A 76 16.55 6.07 -2.62
N VAL A 77 15.84 4.95 -2.85
CA VAL A 77 15.56 4.46 -4.21
C VAL A 77 14.68 5.45 -4.99
N ALA A 78 13.67 6.03 -4.34
CA ALA A 78 12.81 7.07 -4.93
C ALA A 78 13.63 8.29 -5.38
N ALA A 79 14.51 8.79 -4.52
CA ALA A 79 15.42 9.91 -4.84
C ALA A 79 16.40 9.56 -5.96
N GLU A 80 16.99 8.37 -5.92
CA GLU A 80 17.96 7.91 -6.94
C GLU A 80 17.33 7.80 -8.34
N LEU A 81 16.11 7.22 -8.40
CA LEU A 81 15.43 6.98 -9.66
C LEU A 81 14.54 8.16 -10.11
N GLY A 82 14.29 9.14 -9.24
CA GLY A 82 13.41 10.27 -9.51
C GLY A 82 11.94 9.86 -9.68
N ILE A 83 11.45 8.86 -8.95
CA ILE A 83 10.10 8.28 -9.04
C ILE A 83 9.36 8.34 -7.71
N VAL A 84 8.03 8.30 -7.76
CA VAL A 84 7.17 8.22 -6.57
C VAL A 84 6.93 6.76 -6.19
N ILE A 85 7.04 6.44 -4.89
CA ILE A 85 6.84 5.08 -4.38
C ILE A 85 5.96 5.12 -3.12
N PRO A 86 4.67 4.76 -3.19
CA PRO A 86 3.89 4.42 -2.01
C PRO A 86 4.38 3.10 -1.41
N VAL A 87 4.80 3.13 -0.13
CA VAL A 87 5.40 1.99 0.58
C VAL A 87 4.48 1.55 1.71
N SER A 88 3.89 0.37 1.58
CA SER A 88 3.07 -0.23 2.63
C SER A 88 3.94 -0.89 3.70
N PHE A 89 3.58 -0.67 4.98
CA PHE A 89 4.32 -1.22 6.12
C PHE A 89 3.42 -1.39 7.36
N TYR A 90 3.88 -2.18 8.31
CA TYR A 90 3.24 -2.34 9.63
C TYR A 90 3.76 -1.26 10.57
N GLU A 91 2.92 -0.25 10.80
CA GLU A 91 3.26 0.93 11.60
C GLU A 91 3.02 0.70 13.09
N LYS A 92 3.96 1.19 13.91
CA LYS A 92 3.79 1.41 15.34
C LYS A 92 3.76 2.91 15.62
N GLU A 93 2.71 3.37 16.31
CA GLU A 93 2.57 4.76 16.74
C GLU A 93 2.15 4.79 18.21
N VAL A 94 3.06 5.18 19.07
CA VAL A 94 2.89 5.19 20.54
C VAL A 94 2.41 3.83 21.05
N ASN A 95 1.11 3.68 21.33
CA ASN A 95 0.49 2.47 21.86
C ASN A 95 -0.39 1.72 20.85
N ASN A 96 -0.51 2.23 19.63
CA ASN A 96 -1.33 1.67 18.57
C ASN A 96 -0.46 1.11 17.44
N THR A 97 -1.03 0.19 16.70
CA THR A 97 -0.43 -0.35 15.48
C THR A 97 -1.41 -0.23 14.31
N TYR A 98 -0.89 0.06 13.13
CA TYR A 98 -1.68 0.34 11.94
C TYR A 98 -1.12 -0.38 10.70
N ASN A 99 -2.00 -0.65 9.76
CA ASN A 99 -1.65 -0.98 8.40
C ASN A 99 -1.53 0.35 7.62
N SER A 100 -0.33 0.70 7.20
CA SER A 100 -0.02 2.06 6.74
C SER A 100 0.71 2.09 5.41
N VAL A 101 0.60 3.23 4.73
CA VAL A 101 1.39 3.55 3.53
C VAL A 101 2.09 4.89 3.75
N ALA A 102 3.41 4.88 3.63
CA ALA A 102 4.21 6.10 3.50
C ALA A 102 4.32 6.47 2.01
N VAL A 103 4.00 7.71 1.65
CA VAL A 103 4.13 8.18 0.26
C VAL A 103 5.46 8.89 0.09
N LEU A 104 6.37 8.25 -0.64
CA LEU A 104 7.71 8.78 -0.93
C LEU A 104 7.71 9.48 -2.27
N ASP A 105 8.05 10.78 -2.29
CA ASP A 105 8.13 11.55 -3.52
C ASP A 105 9.45 11.29 -4.28
N ALA A 106 9.54 11.79 -5.48
CA ALA A 106 10.65 11.61 -6.40
C ALA A 106 11.99 12.20 -5.92
N ASP A 107 12.00 13.00 -4.88
CA ASP A 107 13.21 13.46 -4.17
C ASP A 107 13.53 12.62 -2.91
N GLY A 108 12.75 11.57 -2.66
CA GLY A 108 12.87 10.70 -1.50
C GLY A 108 12.18 11.21 -0.24
N LYS A 109 11.57 12.39 -0.29
CA LYS A 109 10.84 12.94 0.86
C LYS A 109 9.59 12.11 1.15
N ASN A 110 9.37 11.79 2.41
CA ASN A 110 8.10 11.24 2.87
C ASN A 110 7.06 12.38 2.98
N LEU A 111 6.07 12.37 2.10
CA LEU A 111 4.99 13.36 2.07
C LEU A 111 3.95 13.16 3.19
N GLY A 112 4.03 12.03 3.87
CA GLY A 112 3.13 11.67 4.96
C GLY A 112 2.62 10.24 4.85
N ILE A 113 1.75 9.88 5.80
CA ILE A 113 1.26 8.52 5.97
C ILE A 113 -0.26 8.51 5.80
N TYR A 114 -0.77 7.49 5.12
CA TYR A 114 -2.17 7.06 5.18
C TYR A 114 -2.26 5.79 6.01
N ARG A 115 -3.21 5.71 6.93
CA ARG A 115 -3.53 4.54 7.75
C ARG A 115 -4.83 3.93 7.26
N LYS A 116 -4.85 2.63 7.00
CA LYS A 116 -5.99 1.88 6.49
C LYS A 116 -7.23 2.12 7.35
N THR A 117 -8.30 2.60 6.73
CA THR A 117 -9.55 2.95 7.43
C THR A 117 -10.41 1.72 7.67
N HIS A 118 -10.58 0.87 6.66
CA HIS A 118 -11.45 -0.30 6.73
C HIS A 118 -10.62 -1.55 6.99
N ILE A 119 -10.69 -2.05 8.22
CA ILE A 119 -9.91 -3.19 8.68
C ILE A 119 -10.79 -4.45 8.63
N PRO A 120 -10.46 -5.43 7.76
CA PRO A 120 -11.23 -6.68 7.70
C PRO A 120 -10.99 -7.56 8.94
N ASP A 121 -11.98 -8.39 9.25
CA ASP A 121 -11.86 -9.43 10.26
C ASP A 121 -12.67 -10.66 9.82
N ASP A 122 -12.09 -11.43 8.94
CA ASP A 122 -12.68 -12.62 8.38
C ASP A 122 -11.64 -13.74 8.31
N HIS A 123 -12.05 -14.91 7.87
CA HIS A 123 -11.19 -16.07 7.73
C HIS A 123 -10.01 -15.74 6.80
N TYR A 124 -8.78 -15.97 7.26
CA TYR A 124 -7.51 -15.58 6.62
C TYR A 124 -7.25 -14.05 6.49
N TYR A 125 -8.16 -13.19 6.95
CA TYR A 125 -8.00 -11.73 6.97
C TYR A 125 -8.28 -11.17 8.35
N GLN A 126 -7.56 -11.66 9.37
CA GLN A 126 -7.79 -11.33 10.78
C GLN A 126 -7.05 -10.05 11.19
N GLU A 127 -7.23 -9.01 10.39
CA GLU A 127 -6.48 -7.75 10.55
C GLU A 127 -6.85 -6.98 11.81
N LYS A 128 -8.10 -7.08 12.30
CA LYS A 128 -8.51 -6.42 13.54
C LYS A 128 -7.77 -6.91 14.79
N PHE A 129 -7.12 -8.07 14.70
CA PHE A 129 -6.23 -8.53 15.77
C PHE A 129 -4.95 -7.69 15.85
N TYR A 130 -4.49 -7.12 14.73
CA TYR A 130 -3.23 -6.40 14.64
C TYR A 130 -3.38 -4.90 14.50
N PHE A 131 -4.40 -4.41 13.81
CA PHE A 131 -4.46 -3.02 13.39
C PHE A 131 -5.65 -2.28 14.00
N THR A 132 -5.36 -1.10 14.49
CA THR A 132 -6.36 -0.09 14.83
C THR A 132 -6.87 0.53 13.51
N PRO A 133 -8.18 0.82 13.39
CA PRO A 133 -8.69 1.61 12.26
C PRO A 133 -7.94 2.93 12.11
N GLY A 134 -7.61 3.29 10.87
CA GLY A 134 -6.84 4.49 10.58
C GLY A 134 -7.52 5.78 11.04
N ASP A 135 -6.72 6.68 11.56
CA ASP A 135 -7.13 7.98 12.11
C ASP A 135 -6.68 9.18 11.26
N THR A 136 -6.02 8.92 10.11
CA THR A 136 -5.54 9.97 9.22
C THR A 136 -6.62 10.60 8.35
N GLY A 137 -7.80 9.98 8.29
CA GLY A 137 -8.83 10.31 7.30
C GLY A 137 -8.38 9.96 5.87
N PHE A 138 -9.28 10.13 4.91
CA PHE A 138 -8.94 10.04 3.50
C PHE A 138 -8.24 11.33 3.08
N LYS A 139 -7.04 11.21 2.51
CA LYS A 139 -6.23 12.35 2.12
C LYS A 139 -5.51 12.10 0.81
N VAL A 140 -5.03 13.16 0.20
CA VAL A 140 -4.25 13.14 -1.03
C VAL A 140 -2.84 13.64 -0.78
N PHE A 141 -1.94 13.32 -1.68
CA PHE A 141 -0.54 13.69 -1.64
C PHE A 141 -0.15 14.36 -2.96
N ASP A 142 0.35 15.58 -2.87
CA ASP A 142 0.87 16.31 -4.02
C ASP A 142 2.28 15.81 -4.31
N THR A 143 2.41 15.00 -5.36
CA THR A 143 3.69 14.43 -5.79
C THR A 143 4.21 15.16 -7.02
N ARG A 144 5.47 14.92 -7.36
CA ARG A 144 6.09 15.44 -8.59
C ARG A 144 5.27 15.12 -9.85
N PHE A 145 4.55 14.00 -9.87
CA PHE A 145 3.84 13.52 -11.05
C PHE A 145 2.31 13.67 -10.98
N GLY A 146 1.80 14.34 -9.96
CA GLY A 146 0.39 14.66 -9.78
C GLY A 146 -0.11 14.37 -8.38
N THR A 147 -1.33 14.78 -8.13
CA THR A 147 -1.99 14.54 -6.85
C THR A 147 -2.51 13.11 -6.81
N ILE A 148 -2.05 12.32 -5.85
CA ILE A 148 -2.45 10.93 -5.70
C ILE A 148 -3.22 10.69 -4.41
N GLY A 149 -4.21 9.79 -4.45
CA GLY A 149 -4.83 9.20 -3.28
C GLY A 149 -4.38 7.76 -3.09
N VAL A 150 -4.21 7.34 -1.85
CA VAL A 150 -3.85 5.95 -1.52
C VAL A 150 -4.83 5.43 -0.49
N GLY A 151 -5.62 4.40 -0.87
CA GLY A 151 -6.35 3.54 0.05
C GLY A 151 -5.62 2.20 0.16
N ILE A 152 -5.93 1.37 1.15
CA ILE A 152 -5.26 0.08 1.32
C ILE A 152 -6.28 -1.05 1.19
N CYS A 153 -6.05 -1.96 0.25
CA CYS A 153 -6.75 -3.23 0.12
C CYS A 153 -8.28 -3.09 0.21
N TRP A 154 -8.88 -3.50 1.31
CA TRP A 154 -10.34 -3.48 1.51
C TRP A 154 -10.96 -2.07 1.43
N ASP A 155 -10.19 -1.00 1.62
CA ASP A 155 -10.67 0.38 1.39
C ASP A 155 -11.26 0.58 -0.01
N GLN A 156 -10.81 -0.19 -1.00
CA GLN A 156 -11.30 -0.11 -2.38
C GLN A 156 -12.76 -0.56 -2.56
N TRP A 157 -13.35 -1.29 -1.58
CA TRP A 157 -14.76 -1.67 -1.65
C TRP A 157 -15.69 -0.52 -1.29
N PHE A 158 -15.20 0.45 -0.53
CA PHE A 158 -15.98 1.55 0.04
C PHE A 158 -15.90 2.77 -0.89
N PRO A 159 -17.04 3.18 -1.50
CA PRO A 159 -17.04 4.32 -2.42
C PRO A 159 -16.61 5.63 -1.75
N GLU A 160 -16.75 5.74 -0.44
CA GLU A 160 -16.31 6.89 0.34
C GLU A 160 -14.81 7.13 0.20
N THR A 161 -13.99 6.08 0.18
CA THR A 161 -12.54 6.18 0.01
C THR A 161 -12.18 6.88 -1.30
N ALA A 162 -12.67 6.35 -2.42
CA ALA A 162 -12.41 6.93 -3.74
C ALA A 162 -13.01 8.32 -3.88
N ARG A 163 -14.26 8.50 -3.44
CA ARG A 163 -14.99 9.76 -3.58
C ARG A 163 -14.35 10.89 -2.78
N CYS A 164 -14.00 10.65 -1.51
CA CYS A 164 -13.36 11.66 -0.69
C CYS A 164 -12.01 12.10 -1.25
N MET A 165 -11.20 11.16 -1.74
CA MET A 165 -9.90 11.48 -2.36
C MET A 165 -10.09 12.24 -3.69
N ALA A 166 -11.05 11.83 -4.53
CA ALA A 166 -11.35 12.52 -5.79
C ALA A 166 -11.81 13.97 -5.54
N LEU A 167 -12.69 14.20 -4.55
CA LEU A 167 -13.13 15.54 -4.16
C LEU A 167 -12.02 16.43 -3.61
N GLN A 168 -10.95 15.84 -3.08
CA GLN A 168 -9.74 16.53 -2.65
C GLN A 168 -8.75 16.78 -3.79
N GLY A 169 -9.06 16.33 -5.01
CA GLY A 169 -8.26 16.57 -6.20
C GLY A 169 -7.34 15.42 -6.62
N ALA A 170 -7.52 14.21 -6.11
CA ALA A 170 -6.73 13.07 -6.58
C ALA A 170 -6.96 12.84 -8.08
N GLU A 171 -5.86 12.84 -8.84
CA GLU A 171 -5.84 12.51 -10.27
C GLU A 171 -5.68 11.00 -10.47
N LEU A 172 -5.01 10.33 -9.53
CA LEU A 172 -4.75 8.89 -9.53
C LEU A 172 -5.06 8.30 -8.15
N LEU A 173 -5.69 7.13 -8.13
CA LEU A 173 -5.97 6.38 -6.90
C LEU A 173 -5.21 5.06 -6.92
N PHE A 174 -4.51 4.76 -5.83
CA PHE A 174 -3.73 3.55 -5.66
C PHE A 174 -4.26 2.73 -4.48
N TYR A 175 -4.25 1.40 -4.63
CA TYR A 175 -4.70 0.48 -3.60
C TYR A 175 -3.72 -0.69 -3.48
N PRO A 176 -2.61 -0.55 -2.71
CA PRO A 176 -1.76 -1.70 -2.39
C PRO A 176 -2.62 -2.78 -1.71
N THR A 177 -2.46 -4.02 -2.17
CA THR A 177 -3.37 -5.10 -1.80
C THR A 177 -2.60 -6.40 -1.59
N ALA A 178 -2.99 -7.15 -0.56
CA ALA A 178 -2.59 -8.53 -0.32
C ALA A 178 -3.85 -9.40 -0.32
N ILE A 179 -4.23 -9.90 -1.49
CA ILE A 179 -5.39 -10.77 -1.69
C ILE A 179 -5.05 -11.88 -2.68
N GLY A 180 -5.74 -12.98 -2.58
CA GLY A 180 -5.64 -14.11 -3.49
C GLY A 180 -6.95 -14.85 -3.61
N SER A 181 -6.96 -15.91 -4.39
CA SER A 181 -8.06 -16.89 -4.38
C SER A 181 -7.91 -17.77 -3.15
N GLU A 182 -8.94 -17.80 -2.33
CA GLU A 182 -9.03 -18.67 -1.17
C GLU A 182 -9.86 -19.92 -1.53
N PRO A 183 -9.21 -21.03 -1.89
CA PRO A 183 -9.93 -22.23 -2.35
C PRO A 183 -10.95 -22.76 -1.34
N ILE A 184 -10.73 -22.46 -0.06
CA ILE A 184 -11.60 -22.88 1.04
C ILE A 184 -12.93 -22.10 1.11
N LEU A 185 -13.00 -20.90 0.51
CA LEU A 185 -14.20 -20.05 0.57
C LEU A 185 -15.22 -20.41 -0.53
N GLU A 186 -14.91 -21.34 -1.42
CA GLU A 186 -15.76 -21.77 -2.55
C GLU A 186 -16.27 -20.61 -3.42
N CYS A 187 -15.63 -19.44 -3.33
CA CYS A 187 -15.97 -18.27 -4.13
C CYS A 187 -14.72 -17.55 -4.62
N ASP A 188 -14.80 -17.02 -5.84
CA ASP A 188 -13.78 -16.14 -6.40
C ASP A 188 -14.28 -14.69 -6.31
N SER A 189 -13.61 -13.90 -5.49
CA SER A 189 -13.94 -12.48 -5.28
C SER A 189 -13.36 -11.55 -6.35
N MET A 190 -12.56 -12.05 -7.29
CA MET A 190 -11.84 -11.24 -8.29
C MET A 190 -12.77 -10.29 -9.05
N GLU A 191 -13.90 -10.79 -9.55
CA GLU A 191 -14.85 -9.98 -10.31
C GLU A 191 -15.54 -8.90 -9.45
N HIS A 192 -15.76 -9.16 -8.17
CA HIS A 192 -16.28 -8.17 -7.25
C HIS A 192 -15.29 -7.01 -7.05
N TRP A 193 -14.03 -7.33 -6.75
CA TRP A 193 -12.95 -6.34 -6.62
C TRP A 193 -12.83 -5.48 -7.88
N ARG A 194 -12.82 -6.12 -9.04
CA ARG A 194 -12.74 -5.46 -10.33
C ARG A 194 -13.89 -4.50 -10.58
N ARG A 195 -15.13 -4.90 -10.26
CA ARG A 195 -16.33 -4.05 -10.44
C ARG A 195 -16.31 -2.84 -9.51
N CYS A 196 -15.87 -3.00 -8.26
CA CYS A 196 -15.70 -1.86 -7.35
C CYS A 196 -14.74 -0.83 -7.96
N MET A 197 -13.56 -1.25 -8.41
CA MET A 197 -12.56 -0.38 -9.03
C MET A 197 -13.09 0.31 -10.30
N GLN A 198 -13.79 -0.43 -11.16
CA GLN A 198 -14.43 0.12 -12.35
C GLN A 198 -15.52 1.14 -12.00
N GLY A 199 -16.31 0.87 -10.97
CA GLY A 199 -17.35 1.78 -10.49
C GLY A 199 -16.77 3.09 -9.99
N HIS A 200 -15.68 3.08 -9.24
CA HIS A 200 -14.98 4.29 -8.78
C HIS A 200 -14.43 5.09 -9.96
N ALA A 201 -13.76 4.42 -10.90
CA ALA A 201 -13.20 5.07 -12.08
C ALA A 201 -14.28 5.69 -12.98
N ALA A 202 -15.44 5.05 -13.08
CA ALA A 202 -16.57 5.56 -13.88
C ALA A 202 -17.29 6.74 -13.22
N SER A 203 -17.22 6.89 -11.90
CA SER A 203 -17.94 7.91 -11.14
C SER A 203 -17.20 9.23 -11.05
#